data_ece871a616a31e391a2cbff32dcf272b
#
_entry.id   ece871a616a31e391a2cbff32dcf272b
#
_cell.length_a   1.000
_cell.length_b   1.000
_cell.length_c   1.000
_cell.angle_alpha   90.00
_cell.angle_beta   90.00
_cell.angle_gamma   90.00
#
_symmetry.space_group_name_H-M   'P 1'
#
loop_
_entity.id
_entity.type
_entity.pdbx_description
1 polymer ?
#
loop_
_entity_poly.entity_id
_entity_poly.type
_entity_poly.pdbx_seq_one_letter_code
_entity_poly.pdbx_strand_id
1 'polypeptide(L)'
;LQPETSVFTGQSKMKMNGRINYKVSLIGLTNGILLGLIMKWVEMFSGKQVYKLLLNVDFLPLIGAVSWSEATLFFFHLLFSLAITFSYVYILRPLKIFRNWNKYTLAFFTIIPAIMLYFPLSALSKTEAVLPSDWTAFFLWTILHLFYGLFLPKAI
;
A
#
# COMPACT_ATOMS: atom_id res chain seq x y z
N LEU A 1 41.75 5.78 27.73
CA LEU A 1 41.67 5.29 26.33
C LEU A 1 40.46 4.39 26.13
N GLN A 2 39.34 4.95 25.77
CA GLN A 2 38.23 4.25 25.08
C GLN A 2 37.33 5.22 24.34
N PRO A 3 37.48 5.43 23.00
CA PRO A 3 36.36 5.87 22.20
C PRO A 3 36.09 5.04 20.92
N GLU A 4 36.78 3.96 20.62
CA GLU A 4 36.65 3.29 19.29
C GLU A 4 35.40 2.40 19.14
N THR A 5 34.85 1.85 20.21
CA THR A 5 33.73 0.90 20.13
C THR A 5 32.37 1.55 19.80
N SER A 6 32.18 2.83 20.10
CA SER A 6 30.90 3.53 19.87
C SER A 6 30.68 3.92 18.40
N VAL A 7 31.74 4.25 17.67
CA VAL A 7 31.68 4.61 16.25
C VAL A 7 31.36 3.40 15.38
N PHE A 8 31.97 2.26 15.68
CA PHE A 8 31.74 1.01 14.96
C PHE A 8 30.30 0.48 15.09
N THR A 9 29.70 0.60 16.29
CA THR A 9 28.30 0.21 16.52
C THR A 9 27.33 1.17 15.84
N GLY A 10 27.63 2.46 15.76
CA GLY A 10 26.83 3.45 15.05
C GLY A 10 26.78 3.22 13.54
N GLN A 11 27.93 2.98 12.92
CA GLN A 11 28.04 2.71 11.48
C GLN A 11 27.35 1.38 11.09
N SER A 12 27.50 0.35 11.91
CA SER A 12 26.84 -0.95 11.67
C SER A 12 25.31 -0.82 11.74
N LYS A 13 24.77 -0.12 12.73
CA LYS A 13 23.32 0.16 12.85
C LYS A 13 22.78 0.99 11.69
N MET A 14 23.54 2.00 11.25
CA MET A 14 23.14 2.87 10.14
C MET A 14 23.11 2.10 8.81
N LYS A 15 24.08 1.24 8.55
CA LYS A 15 24.16 0.39 7.35
C LYS A 15 23.04 -0.66 7.35
N MET A 16 22.70 -1.23 8.49
CA MET A 16 21.59 -2.17 8.66
C MET A 16 20.24 -1.50 8.43
N ASN A 17 20.02 -0.29 8.97
CA ASN A 17 18.79 0.48 8.73
C ASN A 17 18.64 0.86 7.25
N GLY A 18 19.71 1.25 6.57
CA GLY A 18 19.69 1.57 5.15
C GLY A 18 19.26 0.37 4.29
N ARG A 19 19.81 -0.83 4.55
CA ARG A 19 19.44 -2.07 3.83
C ARG A 19 17.99 -2.46 4.04
N ILE A 20 17.47 -2.31 5.26
CA ILE A 20 16.08 -2.63 5.57
C ILE A 20 15.15 -1.64 4.87
N ASN A 21 15.45 -0.35 4.92
CA ASN A 21 14.63 0.67 4.26
C ASN A 21 14.58 0.46 2.74
N TYR A 22 15.71 0.11 2.11
CA TYR A 22 15.75 -0.24 0.69
C TYR A 22 14.87 -1.45 0.35
N LYS A 23 14.96 -2.53 1.14
CA LYS A 23 14.14 -3.73 0.96
C LYS A 23 12.65 -3.42 1.11
N VAL A 24 12.28 -2.65 2.13
CA VAL A 24 10.89 -2.21 2.38
C VAL A 24 10.36 -1.39 1.21
N SER A 25 11.16 -0.42 0.72
CA SER A 25 10.78 0.39 -0.43
C SER A 25 10.61 -0.44 -1.69
N LEU A 26 11.54 -1.37 -1.95
CA LEU A 26 11.46 -2.24 -3.13
C LEU A 26 10.19 -3.08 -3.11
N ILE A 27 9.87 -3.70 -1.97
CA ILE A 27 8.67 -4.53 -1.84
C ILE A 27 7.40 -3.68 -1.93
N GLY A 28 7.37 -2.51 -1.29
CA GLY A 28 6.24 -1.59 -1.38
C GLY A 28 5.97 -1.13 -2.81
N LEU A 29 7.01 -0.74 -3.54
CA LEU A 29 6.87 -0.35 -4.94
C LEU A 29 6.43 -1.51 -5.82
N THR A 30 7.07 -2.67 -5.69
CA THR A 30 6.72 -3.85 -6.50
C THR A 30 5.29 -4.28 -6.26
N ASN A 31 4.85 -4.35 -5.00
CA ASN A 31 3.47 -4.69 -4.65
C ASN A 31 2.47 -3.64 -5.18
N GLY A 32 2.79 -2.35 -5.06
CA GLY A 32 1.94 -1.28 -5.58
C GLY A 32 1.80 -1.35 -7.10
N ILE A 33 2.90 -1.58 -7.82
CA ILE A 33 2.88 -1.75 -9.27
C ILE A 33 2.04 -2.97 -9.66
N LEU A 34 2.27 -4.12 -9.01
CA LEU A 34 1.52 -5.34 -9.28
C LEU A 34 0.03 -5.15 -9.03
N LEU A 35 -0.34 -4.57 -7.88
CA LEU A 35 -1.75 -4.30 -7.56
C LEU A 35 -2.39 -3.41 -8.62
N GLY A 36 -1.75 -2.30 -9.00
CA GLY A 36 -2.28 -1.38 -9.99
C GLY A 36 -2.43 -2.04 -11.37
N LEU A 37 -1.43 -2.79 -11.83
CA LEU A 37 -1.49 -3.50 -13.11
C LEU A 37 -2.58 -4.57 -13.12
N ILE A 38 -2.69 -5.37 -12.05
CA ILE A 38 -3.72 -6.40 -11.95
C ILE A 38 -5.12 -5.74 -11.90
N MET A 39 -5.30 -4.65 -11.17
CA MET A 39 -6.57 -3.91 -11.16
C MET A 39 -6.93 -3.37 -12.55
N LYS A 40 -5.96 -2.84 -13.29
CA LYS A 40 -6.19 -2.40 -14.67
C LYS A 40 -6.64 -3.55 -15.57
N TRP A 41 -6.03 -4.71 -15.43
CA TRP A 41 -6.43 -5.92 -16.15
C TRP A 41 -7.84 -6.38 -15.75
N VAL A 42 -8.12 -6.45 -14.46
CA VAL A 42 -9.44 -6.82 -13.94
C VAL A 42 -10.51 -5.86 -14.47
N GLU A 43 -10.25 -4.56 -14.48
CA GLU A 43 -11.15 -3.56 -15.06
C GLU A 43 -11.44 -3.84 -16.53
N MET A 44 -10.41 -4.14 -17.32
CA MET A 44 -10.53 -4.42 -18.75
C MET A 44 -11.40 -5.67 -19.03
N PHE A 45 -11.31 -6.72 -18.21
CA PHE A 45 -12.06 -7.96 -18.42
C PHE A 45 -13.44 -7.96 -17.75
N SER A 46 -13.59 -7.31 -16.60
CA SER A 46 -14.86 -7.30 -15.85
C SER A 46 -15.78 -6.13 -16.19
N GLY A 47 -15.24 -5.08 -16.81
CA GLY A 47 -15.94 -3.79 -17.01
C GLY A 47 -16.15 -3.01 -15.71
N LYS A 48 -15.68 -3.50 -14.54
CA LYS A 48 -15.79 -2.82 -13.26
C LYS A 48 -14.60 -1.87 -13.06
N GLN A 49 -14.86 -0.57 -12.96
CA GLN A 49 -13.83 0.48 -12.96
C GLN A 49 -13.04 0.55 -11.63
N VAL A 50 -12.53 -0.60 -11.15
CA VAL A 50 -11.78 -0.71 -9.90
C VAL A 50 -10.40 -0.06 -9.97
N TYR A 51 -9.75 -0.05 -11.14
CA TYR A 51 -8.50 0.63 -11.36
C TYR A 51 -8.68 2.15 -11.35
N LYS A 52 -9.73 2.63 -12.00
CA LYS A 52 -10.10 4.04 -11.97
C LYS A 52 -10.43 4.51 -10.55
N LEU A 53 -11.09 3.65 -9.76
CA LEU A 53 -11.32 3.91 -8.34
C LEU A 53 -10.01 3.96 -7.54
N LEU A 54 -9.05 3.07 -7.82
CA LEU A 54 -7.73 3.06 -7.17
C LEU A 54 -6.97 4.37 -7.38
N LEU A 55 -7.12 4.97 -8.55
CA LEU A 55 -6.48 6.22 -8.91
C LEU A 55 -7.27 7.47 -8.51
N ASN A 56 -8.44 7.29 -7.88
CA ASN A 56 -9.29 8.40 -7.52
C ASN A 56 -8.72 9.21 -6.35
N VAL A 57 -8.50 10.50 -6.60
CA VAL A 57 -8.06 11.50 -5.61
C VAL A 57 -9.08 12.62 -5.41
N ASP A 58 -10.27 12.50 -5.99
CA ASP A 58 -11.32 13.53 -5.97
C ASP A 58 -11.77 13.93 -4.56
N PHE A 59 -11.59 13.01 -3.60
CA PHE A 59 -11.93 13.21 -2.20
C PHE A 59 -10.91 14.10 -1.44
N LEU A 60 -9.73 14.34 -2.02
CA LEU A 60 -8.70 15.15 -1.38
C LEU A 60 -8.92 16.63 -1.70
N PRO A 61 -9.08 17.49 -0.68
CA PRO A 61 -9.16 18.93 -0.89
C PRO A 61 -7.92 19.44 -1.64
N LEU A 62 -8.10 20.39 -2.55
CA LEU A 62 -7.06 21.00 -3.40
C LEU A 62 -6.53 20.04 -4.49
N ILE A 63 -6.17 18.81 -4.18
CA ILE A 63 -5.65 17.82 -5.13
C ILE A 63 -6.75 17.34 -6.07
N GLY A 64 -7.95 17.03 -5.55
CA GLY A 64 -9.10 16.57 -6.34
C GLY A 64 -9.74 17.64 -7.23
N ALA A 65 -9.29 18.91 -7.14
CA ALA A 65 -9.74 19.98 -8.04
C ALA A 65 -8.92 20.06 -9.34
N VAL A 66 -7.78 19.33 -9.40
CA VAL A 66 -6.84 19.37 -10.53
C VAL A 66 -7.02 18.13 -11.40
N SER A 67 -7.06 18.31 -12.71
CA SER A 67 -7.05 17.18 -13.66
C SER A 67 -5.63 16.62 -13.80
N TRP A 68 -5.35 15.51 -13.11
CA TRP A 68 -4.07 14.84 -13.15
C TRP A 68 -3.98 13.83 -14.29
N SER A 69 -2.77 13.63 -14.83
CA SER A 69 -2.52 12.53 -15.76
C SER A 69 -2.62 11.16 -15.05
N GLU A 70 -2.98 10.11 -15.78
CA GLU A 70 -3.01 8.74 -15.24
C GLU A 70 -1.68 8.37 -14.57
N ALA A 71 -0.55 8.74 -15.19
CA ALA A 71 0.77 8.48 -14.64
C ALA A 71 0.99 9.15 -13.28
N THR A 72 0.52 10.39 -13.10
CA THR A 72 0.61 11.12 -11.82
C THR A 72 -0.27 10.47 -10.76
N LEU A 73 -1.48 10.08 -11.10
CA LEU A 73 -2.39 9.38 -10.20
C LEU A 73 -1.83 8.01 -9.78
N PHE A 74 -1.22 7.28 -10.72
CA PHE A 74 -0.53 6.04 -10.44
C PHE A 74 0.67 6.25 -9.50
N PHE A 75 1.41 7.32 -9.67
CA PHE A 75 2.48 7.69 -8.74
C PHE A 75 1.95 7.95 -7.33
N PHE A 76 0.82 8.65 -7.16
CA PHE A 76 0.18 8.80 -5.84
C PHE A 76 -0.20 7.45 -5.24
N HIS A 77 -0.75 6.53 -6.03
CA HIS A 77 -1.02 5.16 -5.57
C HIS A 77 0.26 4.47 -5.06
N LEU A 78 1.39 4.61 -5.75
CA LEU A 78 2.67 4.03 -5.29
C LEU A 78 3.15 4.66 -3.97
N LEU A 79 2.92 5.95 -3.74
CA LEU A 79 3.22 6.58 -2.46
C LEU A 79 2.37 6.00 -1.32
N PHE A 80 1.07 5.75 -1.55
CA PHE A 80 0.22 5.06 -0.59
C PHE A 80 0.69 3.63 -0.31
N SER A 81 1.09 2.90 -1.34
CA SER A 81 1.65 1.56 -1.20
C SER A 81 2.91 1.54 -0.34
N LEU A 82 3.81 2.50 -0.56
CA LEU A 82 4.99 2.69 0.28
C LEU A 82 4.60 2.99 1.73
N ALA A 83 3.67 3.93 1.95
CA ALA A 83 3.22 4.30 3.28
C ALA A 83 2.65 3.11 4.05
N ILE A 84 1.83 2.27 3.41
CA ILE A 84 1.28 1.04 4.00
C ILE A 84 2.39 0.07 4.36
N THR A 85 3.36 -0.16 3.44
CA THR A 85 4.46 -1.11 3.67
C THR A 85 5.38 -0.64 4.80
N PHE A 86 5.71 0.65 4.86
CA PHE A 86 6.47 1.23 5.96
C PHE A 86 5.70 1.14 7.28
N SER A 87 4.42 1.49 7.31
CA SER A 87 3.57 1.39 8.51
C SER A 87 3.55 -0.04 9.05
N TYR A 88 3.38 -1.03 8.19
CA TYR A 88 3.45 -2.44 8.55
C TYR A 88 4.77 -2.80 9.25
N VAL A 89 5.91 -2.42 8.65
CA VAL A 89 7.24 -2.71 9.21
C VAL A 89 7.48 -1.95 10.51
N TYR A 90 7.05 -0.68 10.61
CA TYR A 90 7.19 0.12 11.82
C TYR A 90 6.38 -0.43 12.99
N ILE A 91 5.18 -0.95 12.75
CA ILE A 91 4.34 -1.57 13.78
C ILE A 91 4.95 -2.90 14.25
N LEU A 92 5.51 -3.71 13.33
CA LEU A 92 6.09 -5.01 13.68
C LEU A 92 7.36 -4.92 14.52
N ARG A 93 8.22 -3.95 14.24
CA ARG A 93 9.53 -3.84 14.93
C ARG A 93 9.42 -3.72 16.45
N PRO A 94 8.62 -2.81 17.03
CA PRO A 94 8.51 -2.68 18.48
C PRO A 94 7.81 -3.86 19.14
N LEU A 95 6.90 -4.52 18.43
CA LEU A 95 6.08 -5.60 18.99
C LEU A 95 6.84 -6.95 19.08
N LYS A 96 8.09 -7.02 18.55
CA LYS A 96 8.88 -8.27 18.49
C LYS A 96 8.07 -9.49 18.01
N ILE A 97 7.14 -9.26 17.09
CA ILE A 97 6.24 -10.28 16.56
C ILE A 97 7.02 -11.09 15.51
N PHE A 98 7.73 -12.12 15.96
CA PHE A 98 8.58 -12.95 15.08
C PHE A 98 7.88 -14.24 14.61
N ARG A 99 6.71 -14.56 15.15
CA ARG A 99 6.00 -15.77 14.77
C ARG A 99 5.27 -15.58 13.45
N ASN A 100 5.40 -16.51 12.50
CA ASN A 100 4.86 -16.40 11.15
C ASN A 100 3.36 -16.04 11.09
N TRP A 101 2.55 -16.65 11.93
CA TRP A 101 1.11 -16.36 12.04
C TRP A 101 0.83 -14.90 12.42
N ASN A 102 1.58 -14.35 13.35
CA ASN A 102 1.39 -12.97 13.80
C ASN A 102 1.74 -11.96 12.71
N LYS A 103 2.70 -12.27 11.82
CA LYS A 103 3.06 -11.41 10.69
C LYS A 103 1.92 -11.29 9.68
N TYR A 104 1.30 -12.40 9.31
CA TYR A 104 0.17 -12.41 8.38
C TYR A 104 -1.08 -11.79 9.01
N THR A 105 -1.35 -12.06 10.27
CA THR A 105 -2.45 -11.43 11.00
C THR A 105 -2.30 -9.91 11.02
N LEU A 106 -1.09 -9.41 11.33
CA LEU A 106 -0.85 -7.98 11.31
C LEU A 106 -0.93 -7.39 9.90
N ALA A 107 -0.44 -8.10 8.87
CA ALA A 107 -0.58 -7.69 7.48
C ALA A 107 -2.06 -7.54 7.11
N PHE A 108 -2.89 -8.49 7.51
CA PHE A 108 -4.34 -8.41 7.32
C PHE A 108 -4.92 -7.15 8.00
N PHE A 109 -4.62 -6.89 9.26
CA PHE A 109 -5.09 -5.68 9.95
C PHE A 109 -4.57 -4.40 9.29
N THR A 110 -3.34 -4.39 8.80
CA THR A 110 -2.76 -3.22 8.12
C THR A 110 -3.47 -2.90 6.81
N ILE A 111 -4.02 -3.91 6.11
CA ILE A 111 -4.69 -3.69 4.82
C ILE A 111 -6.19 -3.36 4.97
N ILE A 112 -6.81 -3.61 6.11
CA ILE A 112 -8.24 -3.29 6.35
C ILE A 112 -8.58 -1.83 5.99
N PRO A 113 -7.82 -0.82 6.41
CA PRO A 113 -8.11 0.57 6.03
C PRO A 113 -8.15 0.76 4.51
N ALA A 114 -7.23 0.14 3.75
CA ALA A 114 -7.22 0.23 2.30
C ALA A 114 -8.45 -0.46 1.66
N ILE A 115 -8.91 -1.56 2.23
CA ILE A 115 -10.16 -2.22 1.79
C ILE A 115 -11.36 -1.30 2.07
N MET A 116 -11.42 -0.72 3.26
CA MET A 116 -12.53 0.16 3.67
C MET A 116 -12.56 1.47 2.88
N LEU A 117 -11.43 1.93 2.33
CA LEU A 117 -11.38 3.10 1.45
C LEU A 117 -12.25 2.95 0.20
N TYR A 118 -12.64 1.74 -0.19
CA TYR A 118 -13.60 1.52 -1.27
C TYR A 118 -14.83 2.42 -1.14
N PHE A 119 -15.44 2.46 0.05
CA PHE A 119 -16.70 3.19 0.27
C PHE A 119 -16.55 4.71 0.15
N PRO A 120 -15.63 5.38 0.85
CA PRO A 120 -15.48 6.83 0.68
C PRO A 120 -14.97 7.19 -0.71
N LEU A 121 -14.09 6.39 -1.34
CA LEU A 121 -13.61 6.66 -2.69
C LEU A 121 -14.75 6.58 -3.71
N SER A 122 -15.61 5.55 -3.63
CA SER A 122 -16.74 5.41 -4.53
C SER A 122 -17.84 6.45 -4.27
N ALA A 123 -18.10 6.79 -3.00
CA ALA A 123 -19.13 7.77 -2.63
C ALA A 123 -18.75 9.22 -2.99
N LEU A 124 -17.46 9.56 -2.95
CA LEU A 124 -16.94 10.91 -3.20
C LEU A 124 -16.37 11.07 -4.62
N SER A 125 -16.46 10.04 -5.45
CA SER A 125 -15.99 10.08 -6.83
C SER A 125 -16.85 10.99 -7.67
N LYS A 126 -16.27 12.01 -8.29
CA LYS A 126 -16.93 12.88 -9.26
C LYS A 126 -17.18 12.21 -10.60
N THR A 127 -16.42 11.14 -10.88
CA THR A 127 -16.43 10.43 -12.17
C THR A 127 -17.35 9.21 -12.18
N GLU A 128 -18.12 8.96 -11.11
CA GLU A 128 -19.04 7.80 -10.97
C GLU A 128 -18.37 6.46 -11.41
N ALA A 129 -17.09 6.30 -11.11
CA ALA A 129 -16.33 5.14 -11.55
C ALA A 129 -16.98 3.82 -11.07
N VAL A 130 -17.41 3.78 -9.84
CA VAL A 130 -18.06 2.61 -9.21
C VAL A 130 -19.03 3.12 -8.13
N LEU A 131 -20.22 2.51 -8.05
CA LEU A 131 -21.16 2.83 -6.98
C LEU A 131 -20.75 2.16 -5.66
N PRO A 132 -20.97 2.81 -4.49
CA PRO A 132 -20.73 2.19 -3.18
C PRO A 132 -21.49 0.88 -2.96
N SER A 133 -22.62 0.70 -3.65
CA SER A 133 -23.48 -0.50 -3.60
C SER A 133 -23.07 -1.59 -4.61
N ASP A 134 -22.04 -1.38 -5.41
CA ASP A 134 -21.55 -2.40 -6.36
C ASP A 134 -20.72 -3.46 -5.64
N TRP A 135 -21.40 -4.48 -5.13
CA TRP A 135 -20.76 -5.59 -4.40
C TRP A 135 -19.74 -6.38 -5.24
N THR A 136 -19.95 -6.47 -6.56
CA THR A 136 -18.98 -7.15 -7.45
C THR A 136 -17.66 -6.38 -7.48
N ALA A 137 -17.73 -5.07 -7.66
CA ALA A 137 -16.54 -4.22 -7.63
C ALA A 137 -15.87 -4.24 -6.24
N PHE A 138 -16.65 -4.20 -5.16
CA PHE A 138 -16.12 -4.32 -3.79
C PHE A 138 -15.42 -5.66 -3.55
N PHE A 139 -15.97 -6.76 -4.05
CA PHE A 139 -15.33 -8.08 -3.96
C PHE A 139 -14.00 -8.12 -4.70
N LEU A 140 -13.96 -7.63 -5.94
CA LEU A 140 -12.72 -7.53 -6.72
C LEU A 140 -11.67 -6.67 -6.00
N TRP A 141 -12.08 -5.50 -5.52
CA TRP A 141 -11.24 -4.60 -4.73
C TRP A 141 -10.66 -5.29 -3.51
N THR A 142 -11.50 -5.97 -2.73
CA THR A 142 -11.11 -6.67 -1.50
C THR A 142 -10.11 -7.79 -1.78
N ILE A 143 -10.40 -8.67 -2.74
CA ILE A 143 -9.53 -9.80 -3.08
C ILE A 143 -8.14 -9.30 -3.50
N LEU A 144 -8.07 -8.28 -4.34
CA LEU A 144 -6.80 -7.74 -4.82
C LEU A 144 -5.98 -7.09 -3.71
N HIS A 145 -6.64 -6.38 -2.77
CA HIS A 145 -5.95 -5.84 -1.60
C HIS A 145 -5.52 -6.92 -0.61
N LEU A 146 -6.28 -8.01 -0.46
CA LEU A 146 -5.85 -9.16 0.32
C LEU A 146 -4.60 -9.82 -0.29
N PHE A 147 -4.54 -9.97 -1.61
CA PHE A 147 -3.33 -10.42 -2.31
C PHE A 147 -2.14 -9.51 -2.00
N TYR A 148 -2.31 -8.20 -2.08
CA TYR A 148 -1.28 -7.24 -1.68
C TYR A 148 -0.81 -7.50 -0.23
N GLY A 149 -1.75 -7.72 0.70
CA GLY A 149 -1.48 -8.01 2.11
C GLY A 149 -0.62 -9.27 2.32
N LEU A 150 -0.78 -10.31 1.50
CA LEU A 150 0.00 -11.55 1.57
C LEU A 150 1.50 -11.35 1.28
N PHE A 151 1.86 -10.29 0.55
CA PHE A 151 3.27 -9.98 0.25
C PHE A 151 3.93 -9.07 1.27
N LEU A 152 3.17 -8.36 2.12
CA LEU A 152 3.72 -7.46 3.15
C LEU A 152 4.73 -8.16 4.09
N PRO A 153 4.53 -9.41 4.56
CA PRO A 153 5.48 -10.09 5.43
C PRO A 153 6.87 -10.31 4.80
N LYS A 154 6.99 -10.24 3.47
CA LYS A 154 8.28 -10.34 2.78
C LYS A 154 9.15 -9.09 2.94
N ALA A 155 8.59 -7.98 3.42
CA ALA A 155 9.33 -6.73 3.67
C ALA A 155 10.27 -6.79 4.89
N ILE A 156 10.21 -7.87 5.67
CA ILE A 156 10.97 -8.05 6.93
C ILE A 156 12.10 -9.03 6.76
#